data_54b0be25b4c4fc6c3c2ccee64433d6df
#
_entry.id   54b0be25b4c4fc6c3c2ccee64433d6df
#
_cell.length_a   1.000
_cell.length_b   1.000
_cell.length_c   1.000
_cell.angle_alpha   90.00
_cell.angle_beta   90.00
_cell.angle_gamma   90.00
#
_symmetry.space_group_name_H-M   'P 1'
#
loop_
_entity.id
_entity.type
_entity.pdbx_description
1 polymer ?
#
loop_
_entity_poly.entity_id
_entity_poly.type
_entity_poly.pdbx_seq_one_letter_code
_entity_poly.pdbx_strand_id
1 'polypeptide(L)' 'MELSARNQFNGKITGVDIGAVMANIKIEVSEPGVITALITKESAEKLGLKEGDDVTAIIKSTEVIIGK' A
#
# COMPACT_ATOMS: atom_id res chain seq x y z
N MET A 1 4.81 8.07 -13.64
CA MET A 1 5.59 7.24 -12.72
C MET A 1 6.12 6.03 -13.48
N GLU A 2 7.43 5.90 -13.53
CA GLU A 2 8.08 4.77 -14.20
C GLU A 2 8.62 3.82 -13.15
N LEU A 3 8.12 2.58 -13.16
CA LEU A 3 8.53 1.55 -12.22
C LEU A 3 8.66 0.21 -12.94
N SER A 4 9.50 -0.66 -12.41
CA SER A 4 9.68 -2.01 -12.95
C SER A 4 8.52 -2.94 -12.55
N ALA A 5 7.74 -2.56 -11.54
CA ALA A 5 6.61 -3.36 -11.09
C ALA A 5 5.46 -3.30 -12.09
N ARG A 6 4.88 -4.45 -12.40
CA ARG A 6 3.79 -4.58 -13.37
C ARG A 6 2.40 -4.47 -12.76
N ASN A 7 2.27 -4.81 -11.48
CA ASN A 7 0.98 -4.80 -10.79
C ASN A 7 0.86 -3.48 -10.02
N GLN A 8 0.01 -2.60 -10.52
CA GLN A 8 -0.23 -1.29 -9.91
C GLN A 8 -1.73 -1.09 -9.75
N PHE A 9 -2.14 -0.79 -8.53
CA PHE A 9 -3.55 -0.60 -8.19
C PHE A 9 -3.74 0.77 -7.56
N ASN A 10 -4.60 1.57 -8.16
CA ASN A 10 -4.96 2.84 -7.57
C ASN A 10 -5.99 2.60 -6.47
N GLY A 11 -5.84 3.33 -5.39
CA GLY A 11 -6.72 3.16 -4.25
C GLY A 11 -6.64 4.32 -3.29
N LYS A 12 -7.37 4.17 -2.19
CA LYS A 12 -7.46 5.18 -1.15
C LYS A 12 -7.06 4.57 0.19
N ILE A 13 -6.29 5.30 0.97
CA ILE A 13 -5.89 4.83 2.29
C ILE A 13 -7.11 4.85 3.22
N THR A 14 -7.42 3.71 3.83
CA THR A 14 -8.52 3.56 4.77
C THR A 14 -8.05 3.38 6.21
N GLY A 15 -6.75 3.16 6.41
CA GLY A 15 -6.21 3.03 7.75
C GLY A 15 -4.71 3.19 7.77
N VAL A 16 -4.22 3.86 8.80
CA VAL A 16 -2.78 4.03 9.06
C VAL A 16 -2.55 3.69 10.51
N ASP A 17 -1.77 2.64 10.76
CA ASP A 17 -1.43 2.21 12.10
C ASP A 17 0.09 2.20 12.25
N ILE A 18 0.59 3.19 12.97
CA ILE A 18 2.03 3.41 13.12
C ILE A 18 2.53 2.83 14.43
N GLY A 19 3.41 1.84 14.34
CA GLY A 19 4.11 1.29 15.49
C GLY A 19 5.41 2.03 15.77
N ALA A 20 6.28 1.40 16.53
CA ALA A 20 7.58 2.00 16.89
C ALA A 20 8.54 2.04 15.70
N VAL A 21 8.51 1.02 14.83
CA VAL A 21 9.43 0.88 13.70
C VAL A 21 8.68 0.71 12.38
N MET A 22 7.58 -0.05 12.40
CA MET A 22 6.80 -0.37 11.20
C MET A 22 5.46 0.36 11.20
N ALA A 23 4.91 0.54 10.02
CA ALA A 23 3.57 1.09 9.86
C ALA A 23 2.74 0.15 8.98
N ASN A 24 1.50 -0.07 9.39
CA ASN A 24 0.53 -0.91 8.68
C ASN A 24 -0.42 0.01 7.92
N ILE A 25 -0.44 -0.10 6.61
CA ILE A 25 -1.24 0.77 5.75
C ILE A 25 -2.29 -0.06 5.02
N LYS A 26 -3.55 0.31 5.19
CA LYS A 26 -4.66 -0.35 4.50
C LYS A 26 -5.09 0.51 3.32
N ILE A 27 -5.15 -0.10 2.15
CA ILE A 27 -5.51 0.59 0.91
C ILE A 27 -6.71 -0.11 0.30
N GLU A 28 -7.80 0.63 0.13
CA GLU A 28 -8.95 0.14 -0.61
C GLU A 28 -8.73 0.43 -2.08
N VAL A 29 -8.63 -0.60 -2.89
CA VAL A 29 -8.39 -0.45 -4.32
C VAL A 29 -9.70 -0.13 -5.05
N SER A 30 -9.60 0.38 -6.28
CA SER A 30 -10.77 0.81 -7.06
C SER A 30 -11.77 -0.32 -7.33
N GLU A 31 -11.30 -1.57 -7.41
CA GLU A 31 -12.18 -2.73 -7.40
C GLU A 31 -12.36 -3.18 -5.94
N PRO A 32 -13.50 -3.85 -5.61
CA PRO A 32 -13.71 -4.25 -4.22
C PRO A 32 -12.56 -5.07 -3.67
N GLY A 33 -12.00 -4.62 -2.56
CA GLY A 33 -10.90 -5.30 -1.90
C GLY A 33 -10.06 -4.35 -1.08
N VAL A 34 -9.26 -4.93 -0.20
CA VAL A 34 -8.34 -4.17 0.65
C VAL A 34 -6.97 -4.82 0.54
N ILE A 35 -5.96 -4.00 0.28
CA ILE A 35 -4.58 -4.43 0.29
C ILE A 35 -3.94 -3.89 1.55
N THR A 36 -3.26 -4.76 2.29
CA THR A 36 -2.53 -4.35 3.48
C THR A 36 -1.05 -4.33 3.16
N ALA A 37 -0.42 -3.19 3.40
CA ALA A 37 1.01 -3.02 3.22
C ALA A 37 1.67 -2.78 4.56
N LEU A 38 2.83 -3.38 4.76
CA LEU A 38 3.64 -3.16 5.95
C LEU A 38 4.90 -2.42 5.52
N ILE A 39 5.04 -1.19 5.98
CA ILE A 39 6.18 -0.33 5.65
C ILE A 39 6.80 0.21 6.92
N THR A 40 7.98 0.80 6.82
CA THR A 40 8.61 1.39 7.99
C THR A 40 7.86 2.65 8.44
N LYS A 41 7.94 2.95 9.72
CA LYS A 41 7.40 4.19 10.26
C LYS A 41 8.00 5.40 9.55
N GLU A 42 9.31 5.37 9.32
CA GLU A 42 10.01 6.44 8.62
C GLU A 42 9.43 6.68 7.23
N SER A 43 9.18 5.61 6.46
CA SER A 43 8.59 5.74 5.12
C SER A 43 7.19 6.33 5.16
N ALA A 44 6.37 5.88 6.13
CA ALA A 44 5.01 6.40 6.28
C ALA A 44 5.01 7.89 6.61
N GLU A 45 5.91 8.32 7.49
CA GLU A 45 6.03 9.73 7.86
C GLU A 45 6.59 10.57 6.71
N LYS A 46 7.60 10.05 6.01
CA LYS A 46 8.25 10.75 4.91
C LYS A 46 7.29 11.00 3.75
N LEU A 47 6.41 10.04 3.48
CA LEU A 47 5.38 10.18 2.45
C LEU A 47 4.16 10.96 2.94
N GLY A 48 4.07 11.21 4.24
CA GLY A 48 2.95 11.94 4.82
C GLY A 48 1.63 11.20 4.67
N LEU A 49 1.64 9.87 4.78
CA LEU A 49 0.45 9.06 4.54
C LEU A 49 -0.61 9.27 5.60
N LYS A 50 -1.84 9.49 5.17
CA LYS A 50 -2.98 9.65 6.05
C LYS A 50 -4.23 9.09 5.39
N GLU A 51 -5.21 8.76 6.22
CA GLU A 51 -6.49 8.25 5.76
C GLU A 51 -7.14 9.22 4.79
N GLY A 52 -7.69 8.71 3.71
CA GLY A 52 -8.30 9.49 2.65
C GLY A 52 -7.38 9.83 1.51
N ASP A 53 -6.06 9.64 1.67
CA ASP A 53 -5.12 9.90 0.60
C ASP A 53 -5.33 8.97 -0.59
N ASP A 54 -5.16 9.51 -1.78
CA ASP A 54 -5.16 8.72 -3.01
C ASP A 54 -3.73 8.26 -3.26
N VAL A 55 -3.54 6.96 -3.36
CA VAL A 55 -2.22 6.35 -3.54
C VAL A 55 -2.29 5.24 -4.57
N THR A 56 -1.13 4.76 -5.00
CA THR A 56 -1.02 3.60 -5.87
C THR A 56 -0.34 2.47 -5.09
N ALA A 57 -1.01 1.32 -5.01
CA ALA A 57 -0.38 0.12 -4.46
C ALA A 57 0.37 -0.56 -5.60
N ILE A 58 1.65 -0.81 -5.39
CA ILE A 58 2.53 -1.39 -6.40
C ILE A 58 2.98 -2.76 -5.91
N ILE A 59 2.66 -3.80 -6.69
CA ILE A 59 2.97 -5.17 -6.32
C ILE A 59 3.90 -5.75 -7.37
N LYS A 60 5.08 -6.19 -6.95
CA LYS A 60 6.02 -6.84 -7.84
C LYS A 60 5.47 -8.18 -8.29
N SER A 61 5.57 -8.46 -9.59
CA SER A 61 5.04 -9.71 -10.16
C SER A 61 5.59 -10.96 -9.48
N THR A 62 6.84 -10.90 -9.07
CA THR A 62 7.52 -12.03 -8.41
C THR A 62 7.05 -12.27 -6.98
N GLU A 63 6.27 -11.35 -6.42
CA GLU A 63 5.76 -11.46 -5.06
C GLU A 63 4.30 -11.90 -5.00
N VAL A 64 3.68 -12.14 -6.15
CA VAL A 64 2.27 -12.57 -6.21
C VAL A 64 2.19 -14.08 -6.16
N ILE A 65 1.39 -14.59 -5.23
CA ILE A 65 1.18 -16.02 -5.00
C ILE A 65 -0.23 -16.37 -5.45
N ILE A 66 -0.38 -17.48 -6.16
CA ILE A 66 -1.68 -17.94 -6.65
C ILE A 66 -2.22 -19.02 -5.72
N GLY A 67 -3.45 -18.80 -5.23
CA GLY A 67 -4.20 -19.81 -4.50
C GLY A 67 -5.45 -20.18 -5.28
N LYS A 68 -5.85 -21.43 -5.18
CA LYS A 68 -7.07 -21.89 -5.86
C LYS A 68 -7.93 -22.75 -4.94
#